data_798740a9a86f6db9310038cbfa348095
#
_entry.id   798740a9a86f6db9310038cbfa348095
#
_cell.length_a   1.000
_cell.length_b   1.000
_cell.length_c   1.000
_cell.angle_alpha   90.00
_cell.angle_beta   90.00
_cell.angle_gamma   90.00
#
_symmetry.space_group_name_H-M   'P 1'
#
loop_
_entity.id
_entity.type
_entity.pdbx_description
1 polymer ?
#
loop_
_entity_poly.entity_id
_entity_poly.type
_entity_poly.pdbx_seq_one_letter_code
_entity_poly.pdbx_strand_id
1 'polypeptide(L)'
;MSTKALYLDLKVLLNLKELIMLSKKNLDQIAKQGLTEQIIEQQLSQFKNGFPFLKLKAAASVEEGIVKTNDEQREHYINLWNSYKQGNKKIVKFVPASGAASRMFKNLFEYLDTDYKEPRTSFEKTFCDNIKLFAFREELCDKCKQNDKKNIKSLIEEGDYKTIVRNLLDEKGLNYSNLPKGLLLFYNYEDGPRTAMEEHLAEGALYASSQGEVFLHFTVSHNHLDLFKEKVKEKTPYFENKFGVTYDISFSEQKATTDTIAVNLDNTPFLDEDDNLVFRPGGHGALIENLNDIDADVIFIKNIDNVVPDSYKEDTVVYKQVLAGLLVELQTKIFHYLEVLEAKTYTSETLQEIRLFLEKELCCVKEGIETMSEEELANYLFTKLNRPIRICGVVRNQGEAGGGPFLVYNDDNTISLQILESSQIDKDNEAYLSMFKNGTHFNPVDLVCGTKDFKGRPFNLTNYVDKNTGFISLKSKNGKELKALELPGLWNGAMSDWNTVCVEVPLSTFNPVKTVNDLLKKS
;
A
#
# COMPACT_ATOMS: atom_id res chain seq x y z
N MET A 1 18.10 33.42 8.62
CA MET A 1 17.48 32.77 9.81
C MET A 1 17.74 33.65 11.01
N SER A 2 16.71 34.13 11.71
CA SER A 2 16.89 35.08 12.82
C SER A 2 17.36 34.33 14.06
N THR A 3 18.26 34.97 14.84
CA THR A 3 18.81 34.48 16.12
C THR A 3 17.71 34.05 17.13
N LYS A 4 16.48 34.53 16.98
CA LYS A 4 15.31 34.14 17.79
C LYS A 4 14.79 32.74 17.47
N ALA A 5 14.85 32.29 16.20
CA ALA A 5 14.45 30.95 15.82
C ALA A 5 15.44 29.90 16.35
N LEU A 6 16.74 30.18 16.25
CA LEU A 6 17.80 29.33 16.82
C LEU A 6 17.70 29.20 18.36
N TYR A 7 17.31 30.27 19.05
CA TYR A 7 17.15 30.28 20.51
C TYR A 7 15.89 29.55 20.98
N LEU A 8 14.82 29.55 20.17
CA LEU A 8 13.60 28.77 20.44
C LEU A 8 13.87 27.28 20.25
N ASP A 9 14.57 26.92 19.17
CA ASP A 9 14.96 25.52 18.90
C ASP A 9 15.89 24.95 19.96
N LEU A 10 16.87 25.74 20.44
CA LEU A 10 17.75 25.32 21.54
C LEU A 10 17.01 25.16 22.87
N LYS A 11 16.02 25.99 23.15
CA LYS A 11 15.23 25.92 24.39
C LYS A 11 14.25 24.74 24.36
N VAL A 12 13.71 24.40 23.20
CA VAL A 12 12.88 23.21 22.97
C VAL A 12 13.74 21.95 23.10
N LEU A 13 14.94 21.92 22.54
CA LEU A 13 15.91 20.83 22.66
C LEU A 13 16.40 20.64 24.11
N LEU A 14 16.66 21.71 24.85
CA LEU A 14 17.05 21.62 26.26
C LEU A 14 15.90 21.15 27.17
N ASN A 15 14.67 21.59 26.93
CA ASN A 15 13.48 21.09 27.65
C ASN A 15 13.14 19.63 27.33
N LEU A 16 13.43 19.15 26.13
CA LEU A 16 13.26 17.73 25.76
C LEU A 16 14.33 16.85 26.43
N LYS A 17 15.56 17.32 26.55
CA LYS A 17 16.63 16.61 27.28
C LYS A 17 16.37 16.49 28.80
N GLU A 18 15.69 17.47 29.42
CA GLU A 18 15.30 17.38 30.82
C GLU A 18 14.10 16.48 31.10
N LEU A 19 13.26 16.20 30.09
CA LEU A 19 12.03 15.38 30.27
C LEU A 19 12.22 13.87 30.03
N ILE A 20 13.30 13.44 29.37
CA ILE A 20 13.46 12.02 29.01
C ILE A 20 14.93 11.62 29.21
N MET A 21 15.30 11.30 30.44
CA MET A 21 16.55 10.57 30.66
C MET A 21 16.34 9.10 30.27
N LEU A 22 16.62 8.78 29.00
CA LEU A 22 16.73 7.38 28.56
C LEU A 22 17.88 6.72 29.34
N SER A 23 17.63 5.56 29.92
CA SER A 23 18.65 4.80 30.59
C SER A 23 19.72 4.32 29.59
N LYS A 24 20.93 4.01 30.06
CA LYS A 24 21.95 3.40 29.19
C LYS A 24 21.43 2.15 28.49
N LYS A 25 20.61 1.34 29.17
CA LYS A 25 19.94 0.15 28.62
C LYS A 25 19.05 0.53 27.43
N ASN A 26 18.26 1.62 27.55
CA ASN A 26 17.38 2.08 26.47
C ASN A 26 18.19 2.60 25.26
N LEU A 27 19.30 3.29 25.49
CA LEU A 27 20.20 3.75 24.41
C LEU A 27 20.84 2.58 23.67
N ASP A 28 21.31 1.56 24.40
CA ASP A 28 21.84 0.32 23.82
C ASP A 28 20.77 -0.43 23.01
N GLN A 29 19.50 -0.40 23.45
CA GLN A 29 18.37 -0.99 22.73
C GLN A 29 18.07 -0.23 21.44
N ILE A 30 18.05 1.09 21.47
CA ILE A 30 17.87 1.95 20.28
C ILE A 30 18.95 1.65 19.24
N ALA A 31 20.21 1.58 19.67
CA ALA A 31 21.32 1.25 18.77
C ALA A 31 21.21 -0.16 18.16
N LYS A 32 20.76 -1.17 18.94
CA LYS A 32 20.50 -2.53 18.43
C LYS A 32 19.39 -2.57 17.38
N GLN A 33 18.39 -1.68 17.51
CA GLN A 33 17.32 -1.54 16.52
C GLN A 33 17.80 -0.87 15.22
N GLY A 34 19.04 -0.34 15.21
CA GLY A 34 19.59 0.44 14.10
C GLY A 34 19.04 1.86 14.03
N LEU A 35 18.45 2.33 15.13
CA LEU A 35 17.93 3.69 15.28
C LEU A 35 18.94 4.60 15.97
N THR A 36 18.75 5.90 15.86
CA THR A 36 19.54 6.92 16.56
C THR A 36 18.71 7.63 17.64
N GLU A 37 19.36 8.17 18.63
CA GLU A 37 18.72 9.00 19.66
C GLU A 37 17.94 10.16 19.03
N GLN A 38 18.49 10.79 17.99
CA GLN A 38 17.84 11.87 17.26
C GLN A 38 16.51 11.46 16.61
N ILE A 39 16.43 10.23 16.05
CA ILE A 39 15.18 9.70 15.48
C ILE A 39 14.14 9.52 16.59
N ILE A 40 14.53 9.02 17.76
CA ILE A 40 13.62 8.85 18.89
C ILE A 40 13.14 10.20 19.40
N GLU A 41 14.02 11.20 19.56
CA GLU A 41 13.64 12.56 19.92
C GLU A 41 12.62 13.16 18.94
N GLN A 42 12.83 12.95 17.64
CA GLN A 42 11.88 13.39 16.61
C GLN A 42 10.52 12.70 16.76
N GLN A 43 10.49 11.39 16.97
CA GLN A 43 9.26 10.64 17.17
C GLN A 43 8.51 11.11 18.42
N LEU A 44 9.21 11.33 19.53
CA LEU A 44 8.62 11.85 20.77
C LEU A 44 8.07 13.28 20.59
N SER A 45 8.74 14.11 19.81
CA SER A 45 8.24 15.43 19.42
C SER A 45 6.95 15.33 18.60
N GLN A 46 6.86 14.36 17.67
CA GLN A 46 5.66 14.09 16.89
C GLN A 46 4.49 13.63 17.76
N PHE A 47 4.73 12.78 18.77
CA PHE A 47 3.67 12.41 19.72
C PHE A 47 3.14 13.61 20.52
N LYS A 48 3.99 14.57 20.86
CA LYS A 48 3.63 15.76 21.63
C LYS A 48 2.87 16.79 20.80
N ASN A 49 3.32 17.00 19.54
CA ASN A 49 2.83 18.09 18.68
C ASN A 49 1.75 17.63 17.69
N GLY A 50 1.62 16.31 17.46
CA GLY A 50 0.80 15.76 16.39
C GLY A 50 1.41 16.01 15.00
N PHE A 51 0.62 15.76 13.97
CA PHE A 51 0.92 16.04 12.58
C PHE A 51 -0.01 17.12 12.04
N PRO A 52 0.48 18.04 11.20
CA PRO A 52 -0.38 19.02 10.56
C PRO A 52 -1.32 18.34 9.56
N PHE A 53 -2.51 18.89 9.39
CA PHE A 53 -3.39 18.49 8.31
C PHE A 53 -2.95 19.10 6.99
N LEU A 54 -3.18 18.39 5.89
CA LEU A 54 -2.88 18.87 4.55
C LEU A 54 -3.88 19.94 4.10
N LYS A 55 -3.40 20.92 3.33
CA LYS A 55 -4.24 21.96 2.76
C LYS A 55 -4.82 21.48 1.44
N LEU A 56 -6.13 21.29 1.38
CA LEU A 56 -6.83 20.78 0.21
C LEU A 56 -7.25 21.92 -0.72
N LYS A 57 -7.02 21.74 -2.03
CA LYS A 57 -7.65 22.55 -3.07
C LYS A 57 -9.00 21.97 -3.47
N ALA A 58 -9.03 20.66 -3.80
CA ALA A 58 -10.22 19.96 -4.23
C ALA A 58 -10.05 18.43 -4.10
N ALA A 59 -11.16 17.68 -4.04
CA ALA A 59 -11.13 16.25 -4.39
C ALA A 59 -10.96 16.15 -5.91
N ALA A 60 -10.07 15.25 -6.36
CA ALA A 60 -9.88 15.05 -7.79
C ALA A 60 -11.10 14.35 -8.42
N SER A 61 -11.41 14.72 -9.65
CA SER A 61 -12.50 14.17 -10.46
C SER A 61 -12.08 14.00 -11.92
N VAL A 62 -12.94 13.40 -12.73
CA VAL A 62 -12.68 13.27 -14.19
C VAL A 62 -12.59 14.63 -14.87
N GLU A 63 -13.23 15.66 -14.32
CA GLU A 63 -13.15 17.04 -14.79
C GLU A 63 -11.84 17.72 -14.39
N GLU A 64 -11.22 17.28 -13.28
CA GLU A 64 -9.97 17.85 -12.77
C GLU A 64 -9.12 16.79 -12.05
N GLY A 65 -8.03 16.35 -12.68
CA GLY A 65 -7.01 15.53 -12.07
C GLY A 65 -7.13 14.01 -12.28
N ILE A 66 -8.23 13.49 -12.85
CA ILE A 66 -8.38 12.06 -13.15
C ILE A 66 -8.56 11.88 -14.65
N VAL A 67 -7.68 11.10 -15.25
CA VAL A 67 -7.74 10.70 -16.64
C VAL A 67 -8.81 9.62 -16.82
N LYS A 68 -9.71 9.80 -17.76
CA LYS A 68 -10.64 8.77 -18.22
C LYS A 68 -10.31 8.40 -19.65
N THR A 69 -9.91 7.14 -19.87
CA THR A 69 -9.51 6.67 -21.21
C THR A 69 -10.70 6.22 -22.03
N ASN A 70 -10.68 6.53 -23.34
CA ASN A 70 -11.55 5.92 -24.34
C ASN A 70 -10.95 4.63 -24.91
N ASP A 71 -11.68 3.93 -25.80
CA ASP A 71 -11.25 2.65 -26.37
C ASP A 71 -9.95 2.77 -27.18
N GLU A 72 -9.80 3.83 -27.98
CA GLU A 72 -8.61 4.08 -28.81
C GLU A 72 -7.36 4.32 -27.92
N GLN A 73 -7.51 5.12 -26.88
CA GLN A 73 -6.42 5.37 -25.93
C GLN A 73 -6.04 4.10 -25.17
N ARG A 74 -7.02 3.27 -24.77
CA ARG A 74 -6.71 1.99 -24.10
C ARG A 74 -5.94 1.06 -25.01
N GLU A 75 -6.36 0.92 -26.27
CA GLU A 75 -5.65 0.11 -27.25
C GLU A 75 -4.23 0.64 -27.49
N HIS A 76 -4.07 1.95 -27.61
CA HIS A 76 -2.75 2.59 -27.75
C HIS A 76 -1.83 2.23 -26.58
N TYR A 77 -2.29 2.41 -25.32
CA TYR A 77 -1.46 2.13 -24.15
C TYR A 77 -1.14 0.64 -24.01
N ILE A 78 -2.09 -0.26 -24.31
CA ILE A 78 -1.85 -1.71 -24.31
C ILE A 78 -0.76 -2.07 -25.33
N ASN A 79 -0.83 -1.52 -26.54
CA ASN A 79 0.15 -1.76 -27.59
C ASN A 79 1.54 -1.22 -27.19
N LEU A 80 1.59 -0.04 -26.58
CA LEU A 80 2.84 0.56 -26.09
C LEU A 80 3.45 -0.30 -24.98
N TRP A 81 2.65 -0.78 -24.02
CA TRP A 81 3.11 -1.70 -22.99
C TRP A 81 3.62 -3.01 -23.57
N ASN A 82 2.89 -3.62 -24.49
CA ASN A 82 3.30 -4.85 -25.14
C ASN A 82 4.62 -4.69 -25.91
N SER A 83 4.82 -3.55 -26.57
CA SER A 83 6.10 -3.21 -27.23
C SER A 83 7.22 -3.01 -26.21
N TYR A 84 6.97 -2.33 -25.11
CA TYR A 84 7.93 -2.08 -24.03
C TYR A 84 8.47 -3.38 -23.41
N LYS A 85 7.59 -4.35 -23.17
CA LYS A 85 7.95 -5.69 -22.64
C LYS A 85 8.86 -6.51 -23.56
N GLN A 86 8.93 -6.20 -24.86
CA GLN A 86 9.87 -6.86 -25.79
C GLN A 86 11.31 -6.35 -25.63
N GLY A 87 11.53 -5.24 -24.95
CA GLY A 87 12.86 -4.73 -24.61
C GLY A 87 13.48 -5.48 -23.42
N ASN A 88 14.78 -5.26 -23.21
CA ASN A 88 15.46 -5.77 -22.01
C ASN A 88 15.11 -4.90 -20.80
N LYS A 89 13.90 -5.08 -20.26
CA LYS A 89 13.34 -4.30 -19.16
C LYS A 89 13.00 -5.20 -17.98
N LYS A 90 13.43 -4.82 -16.79
CA LYS A 90 13.06 -5.50 -15.55
C LYS A 90 11.75 -4.95 -15.02
N ILE A 91 10.74 -5.79 -15.00
CA ILE A 91 9.38 -5.46 -14.50
C ILE A 91 9.16 -6.27 -13.23
N VAL A 92 8.86 -5.62 -12.13
CA VAL A 92 8.64 -6.27 -10.83
C VAL A 92 7.22 -6.02 -10.36
N LYS A 93 6.58 -7.05 -9.84
CA LYS A 93 5.32 -6.92 -9.10
C LYS A 93 5.62 -6.96 -7.60
N PHE A 94 5.44 -5.83 -6.92
CA PHE A 94 5.66 -5.66 -5.49
C PHE A 94 4.34 -5.83 -4.75
N VAL A 95 4.28 -6.79 -3.84
CA VAL A 95 3.05 -7.19 -3.13
C VAL A 95 3.26 -7.09 -1.62
N PRO A 96 2.72 -6.06 -0.94
CA PRO A 96 2.65 -6.05 0.51
C PRO A 96 1.81 -7.22 1.03
N ALA A 97 2.42 -8.16 1.77
CA ALA A 97 1.80 -9.42 2.20
C ALA A 97 1.97 -9.73 3.70
N SER A 98 2.51 -8.79 4.49
CA SER A 98 2.75 -8.97 5.93
C SER A 98 1.48 -8.96 6.80
N GLY A 99 0.31 -8.58 6.24
CA GLY A 99 -0.93 -8.45 6.98
C GLY A 99 -1.46 -9.78 7.52
N ALA A 100 -1.62 -9.88 8.85
CA ALA A 100 -2.26 -11.02 9.50
C ALA A 100 -3.75 -11.12 9.13
N ALA A 101 -4.26 -12.35 9.00
CA ALA A 101 -5.66 -12.60 8.68
C ALA A 101 -6.62 -12.43 9.88
N SER A 102 -6.11 -12.23 11.10
CA SER A 102 -6.92 -12.16 12.33
C SER A 102 -8.13 -11.20 12.24
N ARG A 103 -7.95 -10.03 11.58
CA ARG A 103 -9.05 -9.08 11.38
C ARG A 103 -10.14 -9.62 10.46
N MET A 104 -9.80 -10.50 9.52
CA MET A 104 -10.73 -11.11 8.58
C MET A 104 -11.75 -12.02 9.30
N PHE A 105 -11.34 -12.59 10.42
CA PHE A 105 -12.13 -13.53 11.22
C PHE A 105 -12.70 -12.93 12.51
N LYS A 106 -12.60 -11.62 12.72
CA LYS A 106 -13.03 -10.96 13.96
C LYS A 106 -14.45 -11.37 14.40
N ASN A 107 -15.41 -11.34 13.49
CA ASN A 107 -16.81 -11.71 13.81
C ASN A 107 -16.98 -13.19 14.16
N LEU A 108 -16.13 -14.08 13.62
CA LEU A 108 -16.15 -15.50 13.98
C LEU A 108 -15.56 -15.74 15.38
N PHE A 109 -14.53 -14.97 15.79
CA PHE A 109 -14.04 -14.98 17.18
C PHE A 109 -15.12 -14.50 18.14
N GLU A 110 -15.76 -13.36 17.82
CA GLU A 110 -16.89 -12.85 18.60
C GLU A 110 -18.00 -13.90 18.73
N TYR A 111 -18.33 -14.63 17.65
CA TYR A 111 -19.31 -15.72 17.69
C TYR A 111 -18.89 -16.87 18.61
N LEU A 112 -17.62 -17.26 18.62
CA LEU A 112 -17.12 -18.30 19.54
C LEU A 112 -17.31 -17.94 21.01
N ASP A 113 -17.19 -16.65 21.37
CA ASP A 113 -17.30 -16.13 22.73
C ASP A 113 -18.74 -15.95 23.21
N THR A 114 -19.75 -16.10 22.32
CA THR A 114 -21.18 -15.97 22.69
C THR A 114 -21.67 -17.18 23.50
N ASP A 115 -22.80 -17.02 24.19
CA ASP A 115 -23.52 -18.09 24.94
C ASP A 115 -24.47 -18.92 24.04
N TYR A 116 -24.82 -18.43 22.84
CA TYR A 116 -25.70 -19.14 21.91
C TYR A 116 -24.91 -20.04 20.94
N LYS A 117 -25.55 -21.11 20.46
CA LYS A 117 -24.94 -22.11 19.58
C LYS A 117 -25.21 -21.82 18.10
N GLU A 118 -26.45 -21.46 17.78
CA GLU A 118 -26.87 -21.21 16.39
C GLU A 118 -26.51 -19.78 15.94
N PRO A 119 -26.14 -19.58 14.65
CA PRO A 119 -25.84 -18.26 14.10
C PRO A 119 -27.02 -17.29 14.22
N ARG A 120 -26.78 -16.09 14.76
CA ARG A 120 -27.82 -15.06 14.96
C ARG A 120 -27.64 -13.83 14.10
N THR A 121 -26.42 -13.34 13.98
CA THR A 121 -26.14 -12.14 13.19
C THR A 121 -26.19 -12.46 11.69
N SER A 122 -26.41 -11.43 10.87
CA SER A 122 -26.37 -11.58 9.40
C SER A 122 -25.03 -12.13 8.93
N PHE A 123 -23.92 -11.70 9.55
CA PHE A 123 -22.58 -12.18 9.21
C PHE A 123 -22.41 -13.68 9.47
N GLU A 124 -22.79 -14.13 10.67
CA GLU A 124 -22.70 -15.53 11.09
C GLU A 124 -23.56 -16.43 10.18
N LYS A 125 -24.81 -16.02 9.91
CA LYS A 125 -25.71 -16.74 8.99
C LYS A 125 -25.11 -16.83 7.58
N THR A 126 -24.63 -15.71 7.03
CA THR A 126 -24.00 -15.71 5.72
C THR A 126 -22.83 -16.68 5.65
N PHE A 127 -21.96 -16.71 6.67
CA PHE A 127 -20.85 -17.66 6.73
C PHE A 127 -21.34 -19.11 6.80
N CYS A 128 -22.23 -19.42 7.74
CA CYS A 128 -22.68 -20.79 8.02
C CYS A 128 -23.51 -21.38 6.87
N ASP A 129 -24.42 -20.59 6.28
CA ASP A 129 -25.27 -21.03 5.18
C ASP A 129 -24.49 -21.30 3.89
N ASN A 130 -23.34 -20.65 3.75
CA ASN A 130 -22.51 -20.71 2.54
C ASN A 130 -21.17 -21.46 2.72
N ILE A 131 -20.98 -22.22 3.80
CA ILE A 131 -19.73 -22.98 4.06
C ILE A 131 -19.30 -23.82 2.85
N LYS A 132 -20.26 -24.36 2.09
CA LYS A 132 -20.00 -25.19 0.90
C LYS A 132 -19.36 -24.45 -0.27
N LEU A 133 -19.39 -23.11 -0.29
CA LEU A 133 -18.88 -22.28 -1.38
C LEU A 133 -17.44 -21.83 -1.16
N PHE A 134 -16.94 -21.88 0.08
CA PHE A 134 -15.58 -21.45 0.37
C PHE A 134 -14.54 -22.41 -0.18
N ALA A 135 -13.43 -21.88 -0.69
CA ALA A 135 -12.31 -22.63 -1.25
C ALA A 135 -11.66 -23.60 -0.23
N PHE A 136 -11.70 -23.29 1.03
CA PHE A 136 -11.15 -24.10 2.12
C PHE A 136 -12.12 -25.21 2.62
N ARG A 137 -13.27 -25.38 2.02
CA ARG A 137 -14.32 -26.31 2.50
C ARG A 137 -13.84 -27.75 2.64
N GLU A 138 -13.11 -28.28 1.66
CA GLU A 138 -12.66 -29.68 1.67
C GLU A 138 -11.62 -29.92 2.79
N GLU A 139 -10.63 -29.03 2.88
CA GLU A 139 -9.63 -29.10 3.94
C GLU A 139 -10.27 -28.94 5.34
N LEU A 140 -11.25 -28.04 5.48
CA LEU A 140 -12.00 -27.85 6.72
C LEU A 140 -12.80 -29.11 7.09
N CYS A 141 -13.44 -29.75 6.11
CA CYS A 141 -14.17 -31.00 6.32
C CYS A 141 -13.25 -32.12 6.85
N ASP A 142 -12.05 -32.22 6.30
CA ASP A 142 -11.08 -33.23 6.73
C ASP A 142 -10.55 -32.94 8.13
N LYS A 143 -10.35 -31.66 8.50
CA LYS A 143 -10.01 -31.28 9.88
C LYS A 143 -11.13 -31.63 10.88
N CYS A 144 -12.38 -31.35 10.55
CA CYS A 144 -13.52 -31.77 11.39
C CYS A 144 -13.57 -33.28 11.58
N LYS A 145 -13.34 -34.08 10.52
CA LYS A 145 -13.28 -35.55 10.63
C LYS A 145 -12.10 -36.02 11.51
N GLN A 146 -10.93 -35.40 11.36
CA GLN A 146 -9.74 -35.76 12.13
C GLN A 146 -9.92 -35.45 13.62
N ASN A 147 -10.36 -34.24 13.94
CA ASN A 147 -10.42 -33.73 15.31
C ASN A 147 -11.67 -34.21 16.06
N ASP A 148 -12.85 -34.13 15.43
CA ASP A 148 -14.15 -34.33 16.07
C ASP A 148 -14.86 -35.61 15.63
N LYS A 149 -14.29 -36.38 14.70
CA LYS A 149 -14.87 -37.61 14.09
C LYS A 149 -16.20 -37.36 13.38
N LYS A 150 -16.48 -36.12 12.99
CA LYS A 150 -17.69 -35.69 12.30
C LYS A 150 -17.33 -34.90 11.04
N ASN A 151 -18.16 -35.00 10.01
CA ASN A 151 -18.03 -34.14 8.85
C ASN A 151 -18.85 -32.84 9.03
N ILE A 152 -18.60 -31.85 8.19
CA ILE A 152 -19.30 -30.54 8.26
C ILE A 152 -20.83 -30.73 8.19
N LYS A 153 -21.32 -31.63 7.35
CA LYS A 153 -22.77 -31.85 7.20
C LYS A 153 -23.41 -32.34 8.50
N SER A 154 -22.80 -33.31 9.19
CA SER A 154 -23.30 -33.82 10.48
C SER A 154 -23.26 -32.72 11.54
N LEU A 155 -22.20 -31.88 11.58
CA LEU A 155 -22.09 -30.77 12.52
C LEU A 155 -23.19 -29.72 12.28
N ILE A 156 -23.52 -29.43 11.03
CA ILE A 156 -24.63 -28.51 10.68
C ILE A 156 -25.98 -29.09 11.09
N GLU A 157 -26.24 -30.38 10.83
CA GLU A 157 -27.47 -31.08 11.22
C GLU A 157 -27.65 -31.10 12.75
N GLU A 158 -26.58 -31.11 13.52
CA GLU A 158 -26.58 -31.02 14.99
C GLU A 158 -26.63 -29.57 15.52
N GLY A 159 -26.54 -28.56 14.65
CA GLY A 159 -26.44 -27.14 15.04
C GLY A 159 -25.11 -26.77 15.69
N ASP A 160 -24.06 -27.59 15.50
CA ASP A 160 -22.73 -27.37 16.12
C ASP A 160 -21.78 -26.57 15.21
N TYR A 161 -22.19 -25.37 14.85
CA TYR A 161 -21.41 -24.46 14.02
C TYR A 161 -20.11 -24.00 14.68
N LYS A 162 -20.09 -23.90 16.02
CA LYS A 162 -18.87 -23.48 16.74
C LYS A 162 -17.71 -24.46 16.58
N THR A 163 -18.00 -25.76 16.50
CA THR A 163 -16.95 -26.76 16.20
C THR A 163 -16.38 -26.58 14.79
N ILE A 164 -17.21 -26.23 13.80
CA ILE A 164 -16.74 -25.92 12.46
C ILE A 164 -15.82 -24.68 12.47
N VAL A 165 -16.24 -23.60 13.17
CA VAL A 165 -15.46 -22.36 13.29
C VAL A 165 -14.14 -22.59 14.02
N ARG A 166 -14.12 -23.42 15.10
CA ARG A 166 -12.85 -23.79 15.76
C ARG A 166 -11.90 -24.53 14.82
N ASN A 167 -12.40 -25.50 14.04
CA ASN A 167 -11.57 -26.19 13.05
C ASN A 167 -11.05 -25.28 11.93
N LEU A 168 -11.71 -24.17 11.65
CA LEU A 168 -11.18 -23.15 10.73
C LEU A 168 -10.07 -22.33 11.40
N LEU A 169 -10.26 -21.88 12.64
CA LEU A 169 -9.43 -20.86 13.27
C LEU A 169 -8.27 -21.42 14.09
N ASP A 170 -8.50 -22.50 14.86
CA ASP A 170 -7.54 -23.01 15.83
C ASP A 170 -6.35 -23.71 15.17
N GLU A 171 -5.21 -23.75 15.88
CA GLU A 171 -3.96 -24.36 15.44
C GLU A 171 -4.13 -25.85 15.08
N LYS A 172 -4.97 -26.59 15.80
CA LYS A 172 -5.28 -28.00 15.50
C LYS A 172 -6.12 -28.18 14.23
N GLY A 173 -6.80 -27.12 13.79
CA GLY A 173 -7.60 -27.08 12.58
C GLY A 173 -6.79 -26.57 11.38
N LEU A 174 -7.35 -25.61 10.62
CA LEU A 174 -6.68 -24.95 9.51
C LEU A 174 -5.74 -23.81 9.96
N ASN A 175 -5.78 -23.42 11.23
CA ASN A 175 -4.92 -22.38 11.82
C ASN A 175 -5.05 -20.99 11.15
N TYR A 176 -6.21 -20.69 10.57
CA TYR A 176 -6.41 -19.45 9.81
C TYR A 176 -6.31 -18.18 10.66
N SER A 177 -6.45 -18.30 11.99
CA SER A 177 -6.22 -17.18 12.92
C SER A 177 -4.78 -16.65 12.92
N ASN A 178 -3.80 -17.53 12.67
CA ASN A 178 -2.37 -17.23 12.75
C ASN A 178 -1.70 -17.10 11.39
N LEU A 179 -2.36 -17.50 10.31
CA LEU A 179 -1.80 -17.39 8.96
C LEU A 179 -1.94 -15.97 8.39
N PRO A 180 -1.00 -15.54 7.54
CA PRO A 180 -1.15 -14.32 6.77
C PRO A 180 -2.18 -14.52 5.64
N LYS A 181 -2.88 -13.44 5.24
CA LYS A 181 -3.89 -13.50 4.16
C LYS A 181 -3.38 -14.14 2.87
N GLY A 182 -2.11 -13.95 2.55
CA GLY A 182 -1.50 -14.50 1.33
C GLY A 182 -1.53 -16.01 1.23
N LEU A 183 -1.60 -16.72 2.36
CA LEU A 183 -1.59 -18.18 2.43
C LEU A 183 -2.97 -18.81 2.65
N LEU A 184 -4.04 -17.99 2.75
CA LEU A 184 -5.41 -18.48 2.85
C LEU A 184 -5.96 -18.84 1.48
N LEU A 185 -6.75 -19.93 1.40
CA LEU A 185 -7.44 -20.32 0.18
C LEU A 185 -8.57 -19.32 -0.12
N PHE A 186 -8.49 -18.69 -1.29
CA PHE A 186 -9.43 -17.66 -1.71
C PHE A 186 -10.47 -18.17 -2.70
N TYR A 187 -10.04 -18.84 -3.77
CA TYR A 187 -10.94 -19.24 -4.87
C TYR A 187 -10.76 -20.69 -5.28
N ASN A 188 -11.86 -21.31 -5.74
CA ASN A 188 -11.88 -22.66 -6.26
C ASN A 188 -11.74 -22.67 -7.79
N TYR A 189 -11.03 -23.67 -8.31
CA TYR A 189 -10.89 -23.96 -9.72
C TYR A 189 -11.01 -25.46 -9.97
N GLU A 190 -11.16 -25.86 -11.22
CA GLU A 190 -11.22 -27.28 -11.60
C GLU A 190 -9.93 -28.04 -11.23
N ASP A 191 -8.79 -27.32 -11.28
CA ASP A 191 -7.46 -27.84 -10.95
C ASP A 191 -7.09 -27.69 -9.46
N GLY A 192 -8.02 -27.26 -8.62
CA GLY A 192 -7.88 -27.14 -7.16
C GLY A 192 -7.97 -25.70 -6.66
N PRO A 193 -8.08 -25.51 -5.33
CA PRO A 193 -8.18 -24.18 -4.75
C PRO A 193 -6.84 -23.45 -4.78
N ARG A 194 -6.90 -22.11 -4.86
CA ARG A 194 -5.72 -21.23 -4.83
C ARG A 194 -5.77 -20.26 -3.68
N THR A 195 -4.58 -19.97 -3.14
CA THR A 195 -4.35 -18.91 -2.15
C THR A 195 -4.30 -17.54 -2.82
N ALA A 196 -4.43 -16.48 -2.01
CA ALA A 196 -4.22 -15.12 -2.51
C ALA A 196 -2.83 -14.91 -3.13
N MET A 197 -1.79 -15.55 -2.60
CA MET A 197 -0.44 -15.51 -3.18
C MET A 197 -0.43 -16.14 -4.58
N GLU A 198 -1.08 -17.29 -4.76
CA GLU A 198 -1.17 -17.96 -6.06
C GLU A 198 -1.91 -17.12 -7.11
N GLU A 199 -2.93 -16.33 -6.69
CA GLU A 199 -3.57 -15.36 -7.57
C GLU A 199 -2.60 -14.27 -8.05
N HIS A 200 -1.65 -13.85 -7.20
CA HIS A 200 -0.59 -12.92 -7.60
C HIS A 200 0.43 -13.55 -8.54
N LEU A 201 0.71 -14.86 -8.45
CA LEU A 201 1.52 -15.58 -9.45
C LEU A 201 0.84 -15.52 -10.82
N ALA A 202 -0.45 -15.88 -10.89
CA ALA A 202 -1.23 -15.82 -12.13
C ALA A 202 -1.24 -14.39 -12.72
N GLU A 203 -1.54 -13.38 -11.91
CA GLU A 203 -1.53 -11.98 -12.34
C GLU A 203 -0.15 -11.52 -12.85
N GLY A 204 0.95 -11.94 -12.20
CA GLY A 204 2.32 -11.64 -12.63
C GLY A 204 2.58 -12.12 -14.06
N ALA A 205 2.19 -13.37 -14.38
CA ALA A 205 2.32 -13.93 -15.72
C ALA A 205 1.48 -13.17 -16.76
N LEU A 206 0.27 -12.74 -16.40
CA LEU A 206 -0.68 -12.15 -17.33
C LEU A 206 -0.32 -10.73 -17.78
N TYR A 207 0.25 -9.89 -16.93
CA TYR A 207 0.52 -8.49 -17.28
C TYR A 207 1.93 -7.98 -16.96
N ALA A 208 2.70 -8.64 -16.09
CA ALA A 208 4.02 -8.19 -15.63
C ALA A 208 5.18 -9.08 -16.13
N SER A 209 4.94 -10.06 -17.00
CA SER A 209 5.99 -10.88 -17.62
C SER A 209 6.73 -10.10 -18.70
N SER A 210 8.06 -10.22 -18.74
CA SER A 210 8.93 -9.67 -19.79
C SER A 210 9.91 -10.74 -20.22
N GLN A 211 10.05 -10.98 -21.52
CA GLN A 211 10.95 -12.00 -22.09
C GLN A 211 10.74 -13.42 -21.52
N GLY A 212 9.51 -13.74 -21.11
CA GLY A 212 9.19 -15.03 -20.49
C GLY A 212 9.54 -15.12 -19.00
N GLU A 213 10.02 -14.05 -18.40
CA GLU A 213 10.34 -13.98 -16.96
C GLU A 213 9.31 -13.15 -16.20
N VAL A 214 9.00 -13.56 -14.97
CA VAL A 214 8.10 -12.90 -14.04
C VAL A 214 8.83 -12.65 -12.73
N PHE A 215 9.04 -11.38 -12.39
CA PHE A 215 9.65 -10.99 -11.12
C PHE A 215 8.57 -10.58 -10.13
N LEU A 216 8.52 -11.27 -8.99
CA LEU A 216 7.60 -10.97 -7.89
C LEU A 216 8.39 -10.68 -6.62
N HIS A 217 7.96 -9.68 -5.88
CA HIS A 217 8.52 -9.38 -4.58
C HIS A 217 7.40 -9.30 -3.54
N PHE A 218 7.48 -10.14 -2.50
CA PHE A 218 6.54 -10.11 -1.40
C PHE A 218 7.19 -9.52 -0.15
N THR A 219 6.54 -8.53 0.48
CA THR A 219 6.94 -8.14 1.84
C THR A 219 6.15 -8.95 2.85
N VAL A 220 6.83 -9.71 3.69
CA VAL A 220 6.23 -10.64 4.64
C VAL A 220 6.68 -10.35 6.07
N SER A 221 5.95 -10.86 7.06
CA SER A 221 6.42 -10.83 8.44
C SER A 221 7.42 -11.96 8.69
N HIS A 222 8.37 -11.75 9.59
CA HIS A 222 9.39 -12.73 9.97
C HIS A 222 8.82 -14.11 10.25
N ASN A 223 7.76 -14.18 11.06
CA ASN A 223 7.14 -15.44 11.48
C ASN A 223 6.51 -16.26 10.34
N HIS A 224 6.28 -15.66 9.18
CA HIS A 224 5.60 -16.31 8.05
C HIS A 224 6.51 -16.50 6.82
N LEU A 225 7.75 -16.01 6.87
CA LEU A 225 8.66 -16.06 5.71
C LEU A 225 8.87 -17.48 5.19
N ASP A 226 9.11 -18.44 6.08
CA ASP A 226 9.38 -19.82 5.68
C ASP A 226 8.12 -20.48 5.08
N LEU A 227 6.94 -20.21 5.62
CA LEU A 227 5.66 -20.68 5.06
C LEU A 227 5.43 -20.16 3.64
N PHE A 228 5.74 -18.89 3.39
CA PHE A 228 5.67 -18.33 2.03
C PHE A 228 6.66 -18.99 1.08
N LYS A 229 7.92 -19.19 1.51
CA LYS A 229 8.95 -19.86 0.70
C LYS A 229 8.56 -21.30 0.33
N GLU A 230 8.01 -22.05 1.30
CA GLU A 230 7.52 -23.41 1.07
C GLU A 230 6.38 -23.42 0.05
N LYS A 231 5.40 -22.53 0.22
CA LYS A 231 4.26 -22.44 -0.69
C LYS A 231 4.68 -22.03 -2.10
N VAL A 232 5.60 -21.07 -2.24
CA VAL A 232 6.19 -20.68 -3.53
C VAL A 232 6.86 -21.87 -4.19
N LYS A 233 7.74 -22.58 -3.46
CA LYS A 233 8.45 -23.76 -3.98
C LYS A 233 7.49 -24.87 -4.45
N GLU A 234 6.39 -25.06 -3.74
CA GLU A 234 5.35 -26.03 -4.08
C GLU A 234 4.61 -25.65 -5.37
N LYS A 235 4.24 -24.36 -5.50
CA LYS A 235 3.26 -23.91 -6.50
C LYS A 235 3.86 -23.34 -7.79
N THR A 236 5.06 -22.76 -7.72
CA THR A 236 5.72 -22.14 -8.88
C THR A 236 5.80 -23.07 -10.10
N PRO A 237 6.20 -24.37 -10.00
CA PRO A 237 6.30 -25.24 -11.17
C PRO A 237 4.97 -25.42 -11.93
N TYR A 238 3.85 -25.40 -11.21
CA TYR A 238 2.53 -25.48 -11.83
C TYR A 238 2.24 -24.21 -12.67
N PHE A 239 2.51 -23.01 -12.11
CA PHE A 239 2.26 -21.75 -12.80
C PHE A 239 3.25 -21.53 -13.97
N GLU A 240 4.51 -21.94 -13.84
CA GLU A 240 5.50 -21.94 -14.93
C GLU A 240 5.01 -22.76 -16.13
N ASN A 241 4.54 -23.97 -15.87
CA ASN A 241 3.98 -24.83 -16.92
C ASN A 241 2.69 -24.25 -17.50
N LYS A 242 1.79 -23.72 -16.65
CA LYS A 242 0.48 -23.18 -17.08
C LYS A 242 0.62 -21.97 -18.00
N PHE A 243 1.56 -21.08 -17.71
CA PHE A 243 1.73 -19.80 -18.42
C PHE A 243 2.92 -19.76 -19.39
N GLY A 244 3.78 -20.77 -19.38
CA GLY A 244 4.99 -20.82 -20.22
C GLY A 244 6.02 -19.74 -19.85
N VAL A 245 6.17 -19.47 -18.58
CA VAL A 245 7.10 -18.45 -18.03
C VAL A 245 8.00 -19.06 -16.96
N THR A 246 9.02 -18.31 -16.54
CA THR A 246 9.82 -18.62 -15.34
C THR A 246 9.59 -17.55 -14.28
N TYR A 247 9.61 -17.93 -13.00
CA TYR A 247 9.42 -17.00 -11.88
C TYR A 247 10.71 -16.78 -11.10
N ASP A 248 11.06 -15.52 -10.89
CA ASP A 248 12.04 -15.09 -9.88
C ASP A 248 11.27 -14.40 -8.75
N ILE A 249 11.16 -15.08 -7.59
CA ILE A 249 10.36 -14.63 -6.45
C ILE A 249 11.27 -14.32 -5.28
N SER A 250 11.24 -13.06 -4.87
CA SER A 250 12.01 -12.55 -3.75
C SER A 250 11.11 -12.12 -2.58
N PHE A 251 11.72 -12.06 -1.40
CA PHE A 251 11.04 -11.68 -0.16
C PHE A 251 11.85 -10.65 0.59
N SER A 252 11.16 -9.75 1.27
CA SER A 252 11.75 -8.91 2.31
C SER A 252 10.84 -8.80 3.52
N GLU A 253 11.44 -8.46 4.65
CA GLU A 253 10.73 -8.12 5.88
C GLU A 253 10.77 -6.60 6.05
N GLN A 254 9.79 -6.03 6.77
CA GLN A 254 9.89 -4.64 7.17
C GLN A 254 11.19 -4.43 7.96
N LYS A 255 11.96 -3.41 7.59
CA LYS A 255 13.24 -3.13 8.25
C LYS A 255 13.03 -2.66 9.69
N ALA A 256 13.79 -3.20 10.63
CA ALA A 256 13.73 -2.82 12.05
C ALA A 256 14.05 -1.34 12.27
N THR A 257 14.84 -0.72 11.38
CA THR A 257 15.13 0.72 11.37
C THR A 257 13.91 1.60 11.12
N THR A 258 12.80 1.02 10.65
CA THR A 258 11.52 1.72 10.41
C THR A 258 10.52 1.55 11.57
N ASP A 259 10.89 0.81 12.61
CA ASP A 259 10.06 0.71 13.80
C ASP A 259 10.00 2.04 14.55
N THR A 260 8.88 2.28 15.19
CA THR A 260 8.65 3.50 15.96
C THR A 260 8.49 3.20 17.44
N ILE A 261 8.95 4.13 18.29
CA ILE A 261 8.75 3.98 19.73
C ILE A 261 7.26 4.08 20.07
N ALA A 262 6.80 3.25 21.03
CA ALA A 262 5.48 3.42 21.62
C ALA A 262 5.56 4.35 22.84
N VAL A 263 4.49 5.11 23.10
CA VAL A 263 4.40 5.98 24.28
C VAL A 263 3.12 5.73 25.07
N ASN A 264 3.15 6.07 26.35
CA ASN A 264 1.97 6.15 27.20
C ASN A 264 1.01 7.27 26.71
N LEU A 265 -0.19 7.34 27.27
CA LEU A 265 -1.17 8.38 26.91
C LEU A 265 -0.68 9.80 27.19
N ASP A 266 0.25 9.96 28.13
CA ASP A 266 0.91 11.24 28.51
C ASP A 266 2.17 11.56 27.66
N ASN A 267 2.46 10.77 26.63
CA ASN A 267 3.61 10.86 25.71
C ASN A 267 4.97 10.49 26.34
N THR A 268 5.02 9.92 27.54
CA THR A 268 6.25 9.30 28.04
C THR A 268 6.52 7.96 27.35
N PRO A 269 7.78 7.53 27.16
CA PRO A 269 8.11 6.24 26.55
C PRO A 269 7.38 5.08 27.24
N PHE A 270 6.77 4.19 26.47
CA PHE A 270 6.14 3.00 27.00
C PHE A 270 7.19 1.91 27.24
N LEU A 271 7.30 1.47 28.49
CA LEU A 271 8.22 0.41 28.90
C LEU A 271 7.48 -0.90 29.13
N ASP A 272 8.14 -2.01 28.82
CA ASP A 272 7.68 -3.35 29.20
C ASP A 272 7.99 -3.66 30.68
N GLU A 273 7.70 -4.88 31.10
CA GLU A 273 7.89 -5.35 32.50
C GLU A 273 9.38 -5.42 32.92
N ASP A 274 10.28 -5.43 31.94
CA ASP A 274 11.74 -5.46 32.12
C ASP A 274 12.38 -4.07 31.90
N ASP A 275 11.63 -2.98 31.90
CA ASP A 275 12.08 -1.61 31.61
C ASP A 275 12.71 -1.44 30.21
N ASN A 276 12.33 -2.27 29.24
CA ASN A 276 12.73 -2.05 27.84
C ASN A 276 11.73 -1.12 27.14
N LEU A 277 12.24 -0.32 26.21
CA LEU A 277 11.42 0.44 25.28
C LEU A 277 10.58 -0.52 24.41
N VAL A 278 9.32 -0.20 24.23
CA VAL A 278 8.47 -0.94 23.30
C VAL A 278 8.50 -0.26 21.93
N PHE A 279 9.00 -0.99 20.93
CA PHE A 279 8.93 -0.59 19.53
C PHE A 279 7.74 -1.25 18.85
N ARG A 280 7.22 -0.55 17.84
CA ARG A 280 6.09 -1.01 17.01
C ARG A 280 6.44 -0.84 15.54
N PRO A 281 5.96 -1.73 14.67
CA PRO A 281 6.08 -1.53 13.22
C PRO A 281 5.50 -0.18 12.82
N GLY A 282 6.22 0.57 11.97
CA GLY A 282 5.83 1.89 11.49
C GLY A 282 4.65 1.90 10.50
N GLY A 283 3.91 0.80 10.36
CA GLY A 283 2.82 0.65 9.42
C GLY A 283 3.30 0.39 7.98
N HIS A 284 2.38 0.44 7.00
CA HIS A 284 2.75 0.19 5.60
C HIS A 284 3.66 1.28 5.00
N GLY A 285 3.77 2.44 5.64
CA GLY A 285 4.71 3.49 5.25
C GLY A 285 6.17 3.08 5.34
N ALA A 286 6.50 2.21 6.29
CA ALA A 286 7.82 1.62 6.43
C ALA A 286 8.30 0.90 5.16
N LEU A 287 7.38 0.38 4.36
CA LEU A 287 7.68 -0.37 3.14
C LEU A 287 8.28 0.48 2.00
N ILE A 288 8.34 1.81 2.15
CA ILE A 288 9.07 2.66 1.19
C ILE A 288 10.55 2.28 1.13
N GLU A 289 11.14 1.86 2.25
CA GLU A 289 12.53 1.39 2.29
C GLU A 289 12.71 0.02 1.59
N ASN A 290 11.71 -0.87 1.69
CA ASN A 290 11.71 -2.12 0.95
C ASN A 290 11.55 -1.87 -0.56
N LEU A 291 10.67 -0.94 -0.93
CA LEU A 291 10.48 -0.54 -2.33
C LEU A 291 11.74 0.12 -2.91
N ASN A 292 12.47 0.91 -2.10
CA ASN A 292 13.72 1.56 -2.47
C ASN A 292 14.84 0.57 -2.81
N ASP A 293 14.80 -0.64 -2.27
CA ASP A 293 15.77 -1.69 -2.55
C ASP A 293 15.47 -2.47 -3.85
N ILE A 294 14.33 -2.20 -4.51
CA ILE A 294 13.93 -2.88 -5.74
C ILE A 294 14.55 -2.19 -6.96
N ASP A 295 15.51 -2.85 -7.59
CA ASP A 295 16.03 -2.41 -8.89
C ASP A 295 15.12 -2.93 -10.01
N ALA A 296 14.29 -2.04 -10.55
CA ALA A 296 13.38 -2.33 -11.65
C ALA A 296 13.15 -1.08 -12.53
N ASP A 297 12.77 -1.30 -13.79
CA ASP A 297 12.37 -0.22 -14.69
C ASP A 297 10.89 0.16 -14.49
N VAL A 298 10.06 -0.83 -14.18
CA VAL A 298 8.63 -0.66 -13.86
C VAL A 298 8.26 -1.53 -12.66
N ILE A 299 7.55 -0.96 -11.70
CA ILE A 299 7.07 -1.67 -10.51
C ILE A 299 5.55 -1.57 -10.44
N PHE A 300 4.87 -2.72 -10.49
CA PHE A 300 3.45 -2.83 -10.16
C PHE A 300 3.29 -3.01 -8.66
N ILE A 301 2.43 -2.22 -8.01
CA ILE A 301 2.10 -2.36 -6.58
C ILE A 301 0.63 -2.73 -6.45
N LYS A 302 0.34 -3.80 -5.72
CA LYS A 302 -1.03 -4.25 -5.42
C LYS A 302 -1.05 -4.99 -4.09
N ASN A 303 -2.06 -4.74 -3.25
CA ASN A 303 -2.20 -5.44 -1.97
C ASN A 303 -2.51 -6.93 -2.16
N ILE A 304 -1.99 -7.76 -1.25
CA ILE A 304 -2.14 -9.22 -1.29
C ILE A 304 -3.59 -9.68 -1.34
N ASP A 305 -4.52 -8.95 -0.75
CA ASP A 305 -5.92 -9.31 -0.63
C ASP A 305 -6.84 -8.71 -1.71
N ASN A 306 -6.30 -7.93 -2.64
CA ASN A 306 -7.05 -7.37 -3.76
C ASN A 306 -6.88 -8.23 -5.02
N VAL A 307 -7.48 -9.40 -5.03
CA VAL A 307 -7.40 -10.35 -6.14
C VAL A 307 -8.80 -10.85 -6.52
N VAL A 308 -8.93 -11.31 -7.75
CA VAL A 308 -10.18 -11.86 -8.32
C VAL A 308 -9.91 -13.22 -8.94
N PRO A 309 -10.92 -14.12 -9.01
CA PRO A 309 -10.78 -15.39 -9.73
C PRO A 309 -10.57 -15.18 -11.23
N ASP A 310 -10.05 -16.21 -11.93
CA ASP A 310 -9.66 -16.14 -13.35
C ASP A 310 -10.77 -15.61 -14.25
N SER A 311 -12.04 -15.96 -13.97
CA SER A 311 -13.22 -15.51 -14.72
C SER A 311 -13.48 -13.99 -14.66
N TYR A 312 -12.86 -13.28 -13.72
CA TYR A 312 -13.00 -11.84 -13.53
C TYR A 312 -11.69 -11.07 -13.75
N LYS A 313 -10.60 -11.75 -14.16
CA LYS A 313 -9.26 -11.10 -14.30
C LYS A 313 -9.11 -10.24 -15.54
N GLU A 314 -9.97 -10.37 -16.55
CA GLU A 314 -9.83 -9.65 -17.81
C GLU A 314 -9.67 -8.14 -17.62
N ASP A 315 -10.60 -7.50 -16.88
CA ASP A 315 -10.51 -6.06 -16.59
C ASP A 315 -9.23 -5.72 -15.83
N THR A 316 -8.82 -6.54 -14.85
CA THR A 316 -7.57 -6.31 -14.13
C THR A 316 -6.37 -6.32 -15.08
N VAL A 317 -6.29 -7.30 -15.97
CA VAL A 317 -5.18 -7.41 -16.93
C VAL A 317 -5.16 -6.24 -17.91
N VAL A 318 -6.33 -5.93 -18.51
CA VAL A 318 -6.48 -4.81 -19.45
C VAL A 318 -6.04 -3.49 -18.81
N TYR A 319 -6.58 -3.15 -17.64
CA TYR A 319 -6.29 -1.86 -17.03
C TYR A 319 -4.90 -1.79 -16.41
N LYS A 320 -4.30 -2.91 -15.97
CA LYS A 320 -2.89 -2.94 -15.60
C LYS A 320 -1.97 -2.62 -16.80
N GLN A 321 -2.30 -3.12 -17.97
CA GLN A 321 -1.57 -2.80 -19.20
C GLN A 321 -1.78 -1.34 -19.63
N VAL A 322 -2.99 -0.79 -19.48
CA VAL A 322 -3.30 0.62 -19.74
C VAL A 322 -2.47 1.54 -18.83
N LEU A 323 -2.48 1.29 -17.51
CA LEU A 323 -1.70 2.09 -16.56
C LEU A 323 -0.21 2.03 -16.87
N ALA A 324 0.31 0.85 -17.23
CA ALA A 324 1.71 0.66 -17.56
C ALA A 324 2.09 1.33 -18.90
N GLY A 325 1.24 1.26 -19.91
CA GLY A 325 1.46 1.94 -21.19
C GLY A 325 1.47 3.47 -21.04
N LEU A 326 0.55 4.01 -20.24
CA LEU A 326 0.55 5.44 -19.90
C LEU A 326 1.84 5.84 -19.15
N LEU A 327 2.30 5.02 -18.20
CA LEU A 327 3.57 5.25 -17.52
C LEU A 327 4.72 5.36 -18.53
N VAL A 328 4.82 4.41 -19.47
CA VAL A 328 5.88 4.38 -20.49
C VAL A 328 5.82 5.64 -21.38
N GLU A 329 4.63 6.06 -21.80
CA GLU A 329 4.47 7.27 -22.59
C GLU A 329 4.94 8.52 -21.85
N LEU A 330 4.47 8.70 -20.61
CA LEU A 330 4.84 9.86 -19.79
C LEU A 330 6.32 9.88 -19.45
N GLN A 331 6.91 8.73 -19.08
CA GLN A 331 8.35 8.65 -18.82
C GLN A 331 9.18 9.01 -20.05
N THR A 332 8.77 8.56 -21.25
CA THR A 332 9.46 8.88 -22.48
C THR A 332 9.48 10.38 -22.73
N LYS A 333 8.36 11.07 -22.55
CA LYS A 333 8.25 12.53 -22.66
C LYS A 333 9.08 13.23 -21.59
N ILE A 334 8.97 12.81 -20.32
CA ILE A 334 9.71 13.37 -19.18
C ILE A 334 11.21 13.26 -19.44
N PHE A 335 11.71 12.11 -19.87
CA PHE A 335 13.13 11.88 -20.09
C PHE A 335 13.65 12.75 -21.24
N HIS A 336 12.90 12.86 -22.34
CA HIS A 336 13.25 13.79 -23.41
C HIS A 336 13.34 15.24 -22.93
N TYR A 337 12.36 15.72 -22.17
CA TYR A 337 12.40 17.09 -21.64
C TYR A 337 13.54 17.31 -20.64
N LEU A 338 13.87 16.32 -19.81
CA LEU A 338 15.01 16.42 -18.89
C LEU A 338 16.35 16.48 -19.65
N GLU A 339 16.52 15.74 -20.75
CA GLU A 339 17.69 15.82 -21.63
C GLU A 339 17.83 17.22 -22.25
N VAL A 340 16.74 17.79 -22.76
CA VAL A 340 16.71 19.14 -23.35
C VAL A 340 17.05 20.21 -22.30
N LEU A 341 16.48 20.09 -21.08
CA LEU A 341 16.73 21.02 -19.97
C LEU A 341 18.17 20.92 -19.45
N GLU A 342 18.71 19.70 -19.30
CA GLU A 342 20.09 19.48 -18.85
C GLU A 342 21.11 20.01 -19.87
N ALA A 343 20.87 19.78 -21.15
CA ALA A 343 21.72 20.25 -22.24
C ALA A 343 21.60 21.76 -22.50
N LYS A 344 20.63 22.44 -21.87
CA LYS A 344 20.29 23.85 -22.09
C LYS A 344 20.03 24.19 -23.57
N THR A 345 19.40 23.27 -24.30
CA THR A 345 19.06 23.41 -25.73
C THR A 345 17.62 23.89 -25.96
N TYR A 346 16.97 24.39 -24.93
CA TYR A 346 15.60 24.87 -24.96
C TYR A 346 15.48 26.30 -25.50
N THR A 347 14.33 26.61 -26.07
CA THR A 347 13.86 27.95 -26.38
C THR A 347 12.73 28.36 -25.41
N SER A 348 12.30 29.63 -25.45
CA SER A 348 11.13 30.08 -24.68
C SER A 348 9.89 29.23 -25.00
N GLU A 349 9.66 28.87 -26.26
CA GLU A 349 8.55 28.03 -26.71
C GLU A 349 8.66 26.61 -26.11
N THR A 350 9.85 26.02 -26.11
CA THR A 350 10.12 24.72 -25.49
C THR A 350 9.82 24.74 -23.99
N LEU A 351 10.25 25.78 -23.28
CA LEU A 351 9.94 25.92 -21.86
C LEU A 351 8.43 26.03 -21.58
N GLN A 352 7.67 26.72 -22.43
CA GLN A 352 6.22 26.80 -22.32
C GLN A 352 5.55 25.46 -22.65
N GLU A 353 6.04 24.69 -23.61
CA GLU A 353 5.57 23.33 -23.90
C GLU A 353 5.76 22.42 -22.67
N ILE A 354 6.98 22.41 -22.08
CA ILE A 354 7.30 21.62 -20.89
C ILE A 354 6.43 22.03 -19.69
N ARG A 355 6.23 23.34 -19.51
CA ARG A 355 5.33 23.88 -18.47
C ARG A 355 3.91 23.36 -18.67
N LEU A 356 3.35 23.44 -19.86
CA LEU A 356 2.00 22.97 -20.16
C LEU A 356 1.87 21.45 -19.95
N PHE A 357 2.90 20.68 -20.26
CA PHE A 357 2.95 19.25 -19.98
C PHE A 357 2.91 19.00 -18.46
N LEU A 358 3.72 19.71 -17.67
CA LEU A 358 3.73 19.59 -16.20
C LEU A 358 2.36 19.91 -15.60
N GLU A 359 1.71 20.99 -16.08
CA GLU A 359 0.43 21.46 -15.55
C GLU A 359 -0.74 20.54 -15.96
N LYS A 360 -0.78 20.08 -17.21
CA LYS A 360 -1.93 19.35 -17.77
C LYS A 360 -1.82 17.83 -17.62
N GLU A 361 -0.64 17.28 -17.89
CA GLU A 361 -0.45 15.83 -17.88
C GLU A 361 -0.06 15.31 -16.47
N LEU A 362 0.72 16.10 -15.71
CA LEU A 362 1.17 15.73 -14.36
C LEU A 362 0.41 16.46 -13.24
N CYS A 363 -0.56 17.31 -13.59
CA CYS A 363 -1.39 18.06 -12.64
C CYS A 363 -0.58 18.84 -11.58
N CYS A 364 0.62 19.32 -11.95
CA CYS A 364 1.47 20.11 -11.06
C CYS A 364 1.47 21.57 -11.48
N VAL A 365 0.75 22.40 -10.72
CA VAL A 365 0.53 23.82 -11.02
C VAL A 365 1.26 24.67 -9.99
N LYS A 366 1.88 25.77 -10.43
CA LYS A 366 2.52 26.76 -9.55
C LYS A 366 2.00 28.15 -9.84
N GLU A 367 1.49 28.83 -8.80
CA GLU A 367 1.08 30.23 -8.91
C GLU A 367 2.31 31.14 -9.12
N GLY A 368 2.16 32.15 -9.97
CA GLY A 368 3.22 33.12 -10.26
C GLY A 368 4.36 32.59 -11.13
N ILE A 369 4.21 31.43 -11.75
CA ILE A 369 5.23 30.81 -12.63
C ILE A 369 5.58 31.70 -13.83
N GLU A 370 4.64 32.54 -14.30
CA GLU A 370 4.81 33.49 -15.40
C GLU A 370 5.76 34.66 -15.07
N THR A 371 6.10 34.85 -13.82
CA THR A 371 7.06 35.90 -13.38
C THR A 371 8.50 35.40 -13.32
N MET A 372 8.71 34.12 -13.56
CA MET A 372 10.05 33.52 -13.55
C MET A 372 10.85 33.91 -14.80
N SER A 373 12.13 34.15 -14.65
CA SER A 373 13.06 34.18 -15.78
C SER A 373 13.16 32.81 -16.44
N GLU A 374 13.63 32.74 -17.69
CA GLU A 374 13.80 31.48 -18.40
C GLU A 374 14.69 30.49 -17.64
N GLU A 375 15.75 30.96 -16.99
CA GLU A 375 16.64 30.11 -16.20
C GLU A 375 15.96 29.58 -14.93
N GLU A 376 15.20 30.42 -14.22
CA GLU A 376 14.42 29.99 -13.05
C GLU A 376 13.34 28.98 -13.46
N LEU A 377 12.66 29.23 -14.58
CA LEU A 377 11.64 28.33 -15.12
C LEU A 377 12.27 26.98 -15.51
N ALA A 378 13.39 26.99 -16.23
CA ALA A 378 14.09 25.75 -16.63
C ALA A 378 14.51 24.93 -15.40
N ASN A 379 15.08 25.56 -14.37
CA ASN A 379 15.47 24.90 -13.13
C ASN A 379 14.26 24.35 -12.36
N TYR A 380 13.16 25.09 -12.31
CA TYR A 380 11.92 24.64 -11.68
C TYR A 380 11.35 23.42 -12.42
N LEU A 381 11.24 23.45 -13.75
CA LEU A 381 10.75 22.36 -14.58
C LEU A 381 11.62 21.12 -14.44
N PHE A 382 12.95 21.28 -14.48
CA PHE A 382 13.88 20.17 -14.25
C PHE A 382 13.64 19.51 -12.88
N THR A 383 13.54 20.31 -11.82
CA THR A 383 13.34 19.80 -10.47
C THR A 383 12.01 19.07 -10.31
N LYS A 384 10.94 19.53 -10.96
CA LYS A 384 9.62 18.89 -10.90
C LYS A 384 9.49 17.64 -11.75
N LEU A 385 10.17 17.59 -12.88
CA LEU A 385 10.16 16.42 -13.77
C LEU A 385 11.10 15.31 -13.28
N ASN A 386 12.28 15.66 -12.71
CA ASN A 386 13.28 14.69 -12.25
C ASN A 386 12.92 14.07 -10.89
N ARG A 387 11.81 13.34 -10.87
CA ARG A 387 11.23 12.67 -9.69
C ARG A 387 10.71 11.28 -10.06
N PRO A 388 10.56 10.37 -9.10
CA PRO A 388 9.80 9.15 -9.33
C PRO A 388 8.39 9.47 -9.84
N ILE A 389 7.83 8.58 -10.64
CA ILE A 389 6.48 8.73 -11.19
C ILE A 389 5.63 7.52 -10.84
N ARG A 390 4.34 7.75 -10.56
CA ARG A 390 3.33 6.69 -10.38
C ARG A 390 2.06 7.00 -11.16
N ILE A 391 1.49 5.97 -11.74
CA ILE A 391 0.15 5.97 -12.31
C ILE A 391 -0.74 5.19 -11.34
N CYS A 392 -1.78 5.85 -10.84
CA CYS A 392 -2.69 5.28 -9.84
C CYS A 392 -4.04 4.97 -10.48
N GLY A 393 -4.43 3.69 -10.53
CA GLY A 393 -5.79 3.31 -10.83
C GLY A 393 -6.70 3.77 -9.69
N VAL A 394 -7.78 4.49 -10.02
CA VAL A 394 -8.80 4.93 -9.06
C VAL A 394 -10.17 4.46 -9.53
N VAL A 395 -10.99 3.99 -8.59
CA VAL A 395 -12.33 3.47 -8.88
C VAL A 395 -13.40 4.46 -8.39
N ARG A 396 -14.59 4.42 -8.99
CA ARG A 396 -15.76 5.15 -8.47
C ARG A 396 -16.04 4.73 -7.03
N ASN A 397 -16.14 5.72 -6.14
CA ASN A 397 -16.45 5.50 -4.73
C ASN A 397 -17.89 5.01 -4.56
N GLN A 398 -18.07 3.90 -3.84
CA GLN A 398 -19.38 3.32 -3.50
C GLN A 398 -19.58 3.22 -1.98
N GLY A 399 -18.80 3.99 -1.20
CA GLY A 399 -18.86 4.00 0.26
C GLY A 399 -17.72 3.22 0.93
N GLU A 400 -16.66 2.90 0.19
CA GLU A 400 -15.47 2.27 0.75
C GLU A 400 -14.77 3.20 1.75
N ALA A 401 -14.30 2.59 2.84
CA ALA A 401 -13.42 3.28 3.77
C ALA A 401 -11.99 3.24 3.25
N GLY A 402 -11.34 4.39 3.14
CA GLY A 402 -9.93 4.49 2.72
C GLY A 402 -9.60 5.85 2.11
N GLY A 403 -8.50 5.89 1.37
CA GLY A 403 -7.97 7.09 0.76
C GLY A 403 -8.53 7.35 -0.64
N GLY A 404 -8.48 8.62 -1.05
CA GLY A 404 -8.85 9.07 -2.39
C GLY A 404 -7.85 10.05 -2.97
N PRO A 405 -7.99 10.38 -4.27
CA PRO A 405 -7.16 11.37 -4.94
C PRO A 405 -7.65 12.80 -4.63
N PHE A 406 -6.70 13.66 -4.28
CA PHE A 406 -6.93 15.09 -3.99
C PHE A 406 -5.88 15.96 -4.65
N LEU A 407 -6.27 17.19 -4.98
CA LEU A 407 -5.36 18.28 -5.31
C LEU A 407 -4.97 18.99 -4.00
N VAL A 408 -3.68 19.06 -3.72
CA VAL A 408 -3.13 19.51 -2.43
C VAL A 408 -2.16 20.65 -2.65
N TYR A 409 -2.22 21.66 -1.78
CA TYR A 409 -1.19 22.71 -1.71
C TYR A 409 0.05 22.18 -1.02
N ASN A 410 1.18 22.21 -1.70
CA ASN A 410 2.49 21.79 -1.19
C ASN A 410 3.25 22.98 -0.56
N ASP A 411 4.26 22.69 0.26
CA ASP A 411 5.07 23.71 0.95
C ASP A 411 5.84 24.65 0.00
N ASP A 412 6.09 24.22 -1.23
CA ASP A 412 6.76 25.02 -2.26
C ASP A 412 5.79 25.87 -3.12
N ASN A 413 4.55 26.06 -2.65
CA ASN A 413 3.46 26.77 -3.32
C ASN A 413 3.06 26.18 -4.67
N THR A 414 3.25 24.86 -4.84
CA THR A 414 2.65 24.13 -5.95
C THR A 414 1.37 23.42 -5.51
N ILE A 415 0.54 23.10 -6.47
CA ILE A 415 -0.63 22.22 -6.30
C ILE A 415 -0.34 20.96 -7.09
N SER A 416 -0.51 19.78 -6.46
CA SER A 416 -0.32 18.50 -7.15
C SER A 416 -1.32 17.45 -6.67
N LEU A 417 -1.43 16.36 -7.44
CA LEU A 417 -2.21 15.18 -7.06
C LEU A 417 -1.52 14.40 -5.97
N GLN A 418 -2.29 14.04 -4.94
CA GLN A 418 -1.88 13.12 -3.87
C GLN A 418 -3.01 12.17 -3.52
N ILE A 419 -2.66 11.00 -3.00
CA ILE A 419 -3.61 10.06 -2.41
C ILE A 419 -3.63 10.31 -0.90
N LEU A 420 -4.78 10.68 -0.35
CA LEU A 420 -4.95 11.00 1.08
C LEU A 420 -5.87 10.03 1.77
N GLU A 421 -5.55 9.72 3.02
CA GLU A 421 -6.43 9.03 3.95
C GLU A 421 -7.18 10.01 4.86
N SER A 422 -8.28 9.55 5.45
CA SER A 422 -9.13 10.40 6.31
C SER A 422 -8.42 10.97 7.53
N SER A 423 -7.32 10.34 7.98
CA SER A 423 -6.48 10.81 9.09
C SER A 423 -5.66 12.06 8.77
N GLN A 424 -5.43 12.32 7.48
CA GLN A 424 -4.63 13.46 6.99
C GLN A 424 -5.47 14.71 6.73
N ILE A 425 -6.80 14.61 6.90
CA ILE A 425 -7.76 15.67 6.58
C ILE A 425 -8.32 16.25 7.87
N ASP A 426 -8.30 17.57 7.99
CA ASP A 426 -8.92 18.31 9.08
C ASP A 426 -10.45 18.15 9.02
N LYS A 427 -11.00 17.35 9.94
CA LYS A 427 -12.44 17.08 10.02
C LYS A 427 -13.23 18.21 10.70
N ASP A 428 -12.54 19.11 11.39
CA ASP A 428 -13.13 20.30 12.02
C ASP A 428 -13.29 21.44 10.99
N ASN A 429 -12.61 21.35 9.83
CA ASN A 429 -12.81 22.20 8.68
C ASN A 429 -13.95 21.66 7.81
N GLU A 430 -15.14 22.30 7.88
CA GLU A 430 -16.34 21.88 7.15
C GLU A 430 -16.12 21.78 5.63
N ALA A 431 -15.31 22.67 5.04
CA ALA A 431 -15.01 22.63 3.60
C ALA A 431 -14.20 21.39 3.23
N TYR A 432 -13.17 21.05 4.02
CA TYR A 432 -12.34 19.87 3.78
C TYR A 432 -13.12 18.58 4.03
N LEU A 433 -13.95 18.55 5.08
CA LEU A 433 -14.83 17.41 5.36
C LEU A 433 -15.84 17.21 4.22
N SER A 434 -16.38 18.29 3.65
CA SER A 434 -17.27 18.24 2.49
C SER A 434 -16.54 17.69 1.25
N MET A 435 -15.33 18.18 0.95
CA MET A 435 -14.49 17.66 -0.15
C MET A 435 -14.24 16.16 0.00
N PHE A 436 -13.92 15.70 1.22
CA PHE A 436 -13.69 14.29 1.48
C PHE A 436 -14.95 13.43 1.31
N LYS A 437 -16.09 13.86 1.85
CA LYS A 437 -17.36 13.14 1.75
C LYS A 437 -17.91 13.06 0.33
N ASN A 438 -17.66 14.09 -0.46
CA ASN A 438 -18.15 14.21 -1.84
C ASN A 438 -17.11 13.74 -2.88
N GLY A 439 -15.96 13.20 -2.43
CA GLY A 439 -14.94 12.62 -3.30
C GLY A 439 -15.53 11.51 -4.16
N THR A 440 -15.41 11.65 -5.48
CA THR A 440 -16.05 10.77 -6.46
C THR A 440 -15.29 9.47 -6.68
N HIS A 441 -14.02 9.41 -6.26
CA HIS A 441 -13.12 8.27 -6.49
C HIS A 441 -12.40 7.85 -5.22
N PHE A 442 -12.04 6.59 -5.21
CA PHE A 442 -11.32 5.91 -4.14
C PHE A 442 -10.05 5.27 -4.72
N ASN A 443 -8.98 5.18 -3.91
CA ASN A 443 -7.73 4.51 -4.28
C ASN A 443 -7.72 3.04 -3.79
N PRO A 444 -7.83 2.05 -4.70
CA PRO A 444 -7.81 0.63 -4.35
C PRO A 444 -6.40 0.08 -4.10
N VAL A 445 -5.36 0.95 -4.11
CA VAL A 445 -3.95 0.55 -4.13
C VAL A 445 -3.61 -0.27 -5.38
N ASP A 446 -3.81 0.37 -6.52
CA ASP A 446 -3.51 -0.17 -7.84
C ASP A 446 -2.55 0.79 -8.55
N LEU A 447 -1.23 0.57 -8.39
CA LEU A 447 -0.22 1.50 -8.86
C LEU A 447 0.74 0.84 -9.84
N VAL A 448 1.25 1.67 -10.78
CA VAL A 448 2.38 1.34 -11.65
C VAL A 448 3.40 2.47 -11.53
N CYS A 449 4.64 2.12 -11.18
CA CYS A 449 5.66 3.09 -10.78
C CYS A 449 6.91 3.01 -11.65
N GLY A 450 7.51 4.16 -11.94
CA GLY A 450 8.86 4.31 -12.48
C GLY A 450 9.77 4.95 -11.43
N THR A 451 10.84 4.25 -11.07
CA THR A 451 11.72 4.62 -9.95
C THR A 451 13.15 4.92 -10.38
N LYS A 452 13.41 5.04 -11.69
CA LYS A 452 14.71 5.42 -12.26
C LYS A 452 14.63 6.79 -12.94
N ASP A 453 15.73 7.53 -12.87
CA ASP A 453 15.89 8.80 -13.58
C ASP A 453 16.14 8.57 -15.10
N PHE A 454 16.19 9.65 -15.87
CA PHE A 454 16.42 9.61 -17.33
C PHE A 454 17.82 9.10 -17.73
N LYS A 455 18.73 8.91 -16.76
CA LYS A 455 20.06 8.27 -16.95
C LYS A 455 20.05 6.80 -16.52
N GLY A 456 18.88 6.24 -16.18
CA GLY A 456 18.72 4.86 -15.73
C GLY A 456 19.18 4.60 -14.30
N ARG A 457 19.44 5.63 -13.49
CA ARG A 457 19.87 5.49 -12.09
C ARG A 457 18.66 5.45 -11.17
N PRO A 458 18.63 4.56 -10.17
CA PRO A 458 17.53 4.52 -9.22
C PRO A 458 17.48 5.82 -8.39
N PHE A 459 16.27 6.33 -8.17
CA PHE A 459 16.04 7.38 -7.17
C PHE A 459 16.20 6.82 -5.76
N ASN A 460 16.68 7.62 -4.81
CA ASN A 460 16.51 7.31 -3.40
C ASN A 460 15.09 7.74 -2.97
N LEU A 461 14.17 6.77 -2.91
CA LEU A 461 12.75 7.04 -2.68
C LEU A 461 12.46 7.69 -1.34
N THR A 462 13.33 7.50 -0.34
CA THR A 462 13.17 8.12 1.00
C THR A 462 13.30 9.64 0.99
N ASN A 463 13.91 10.21 -0.07
CA ASN A 463 14.03 11.67 -0.25
C ASN A 463 12.72 12.33 -0.71
N TYR A 464 11.72 11.54 -1.13
CA TYR A 464 10.45 12.00 -1.68
C TYR A 464 9.28 11.77 -0.72
N VAL A 465 9.57 11.53 0.56
CA VAL A 465 8.60 11.30 1.64
C VAL A 465 8.28 12.61 2.33
N ASP A 466 7.00 12.96 2.44
CA ASP A 466 6.56 14.01 3.35
C ASP A 466 6.44 13.45 4.78
N LYS A 467 7.46 13.73 5.60
CA LYS A 467 7.56 13.27 6.99
C LYS A 467 6.51 13.86 7.92
N ASN A 468 5.78 14.89 7.47
CA ASN A 468 4.71 15.54 8.25
C ASN A 468 3.34 14.87 8.09
N THR A 469 3.25 13.78 7.34
CA THR A 469 1.99 13.08 7.04
C THR A 469 1.85 11.73 7.75
N GLY A 470 2.65 11.47 8.79
CA GLY A 470 2.42 10.35 9.71
C GLY A 470 1.14 10.54 10.53
N PHE A 471 0.77 9.56 11.32
CA PHE A 471 -0.36 9.68 12.24
C PHE A 471 -0.16 8.86 13.52
N ILE A 472 -0.90 9.26 14.56
CA ILE A 472 -0.85 8.61 15.87
C ILE A 472 -2.12 7.78 16.04
N SER A 473 -1.95 6.49 16.39
CA SER A 473 -3.06 5.57 16.64
C SER A 473 -3.03 5.05 18.08
N LEU A 474 -4.22 4.84 18.66
CA LEU A 474 -4.35 4.17 19.93
C LEU A 474 -4.30 2.65 19.73
N LYS A 475 -3.51 1.99 20.54
CA LYS A 475 -3.31 0.53 20.55
C LYS A 475 -3.34 0.04 22.02
N SER A 476 -3.22 -1.26 22.20
CA SER A 476 -3.03 -1.86 23.51
C SER A 476 -1.93 -2.93 23.48
N LYS A 477 -1.26 -3.13 24.61
CA LYS A 477 -0.34 -4.24 24.86
C LYS A 477 -0.56 -4.74 26.28
N ASN A 478 -0.83 -6.02 26.46
CA ASN A 478 -1.08 -6.66 27.76
C ASN A 478 -2.16 -5.91 28.59
N GLY A 479 -3.25 -5.46 27.92
CA GLY A 479 -4.33 -4.72 28.56
C GLY A 479 -4.05 -3.26 28.90
N LYS A 480 -2.85 -2.74 28.63
CA LYS A 480 -2.49 -1.33 28.82
C LYS A 480 -2.62 -0.57 27.50
N GLU A 481 -3.27 0.58 27.53
CA GLU A 481 -3.35 1.48 26.37
C GLU A 481 -2.01 2.18 26.11
N LEU A 482 -1.69 2.36 24.84
CA LEU A 482 -0.53 3.08 24.37
C LEU A 482 -0.83 3.82 23.06
N LYS A 483 -0.01 4.80 22.74
CA LYS A 483 0.02 5.44 21.42
C LYS A 483 1.13 4.82 20.59
N ALA A 484 0.83 4.56 19.32
CA ALA A 484 1.76 4.13 18.30
C ALA A 484 1.83 5.19 17.19
N LEU A 485 3.05 5.49 16.74
CA LEU A 485 3.30 6.35 15.60
C LEU A 485 3.32 5.50 14.34
N GLU A 486 2.55 5.87 13.35
CA GLU A 486 2.58 5.27 12.01
C GLU A 486 3.24 6.24 11.03
N LEU A 487 4.24 5.75 10.28
CA LEU A 487 4.97 6.52 9.29
C LEU A 487 4.02 6.94 8.14
N PRO A 488 4.38 7.97 7.35
CA PRO A 488 3.64 8.36 6.15
C PRO A 488 3.35 7.15 5.27
N GLY A 489 2.06 6.87 5.02
CA GLY A 489 1.64 5.64 4.32
C GLY A 489 2.29 5.48 2.95
N LEU A 490 2.59 4.23 2.53
CA LEU A 490 3.38 3.93 1.33
C LEU A 490 2.87 4.64 0.07
N TRP A 491 1.56 4.59 -0.17
CA TRP A 491 0.90 5.25 -1.31
C TRP A 491 0.29 6.61 -0.98
N ASN A 492 0.52 7.12 0.24
CA ASN A 492 0.12 8.44 0.69
C ASN A 492 1.34 9.36 0.81
N GLY A 493 1.67 9.81 2.00
CA GLY A 493 2.77 10.71 2.25
C GLY A 493 4.16 10.19 1.89
N ALA A 494 4.38 8.86 1.84
CA ALA A 494 5.65 8.32 1.39
C ALA A 494 5.91 8.51 -0.12
N MET A 495 4.87 8.83 -0.90
CA MET A 495 4.97 9.15 -2.32
C MET A 495 4.42 10.55 -2.62
N SER A 496 4.41 11.48 -1.66
CA SER A 496 3.86 12.83 -1.83
C SER A 496 4.60 13.65 -2.88
N ASP A 497 5.93 13.53 -2.91
CA ASP A 497 6.79 14.25 -3.85
C ASP A 497 7.03 13.51 -5.18
N TRP A 498 6.22 12.50 -5.49
CA TRP A 498 6.25 11.80 -6.77
C TRP A 498 5.37 12.52 -7.80
N ASN A 499 5.76 12.44 -9.07
CA ASN A 499 4.84 12.76 -10.15
C ASN A 499 3.69 11.75 -10.12
N THR A 500 2.46 12.21 -9.91
CA THR A 500 1.29 11.35 -9.71
C THR A 500 0.25 11.62 -10.78
N VAL A 501 -0.19 10.56 -11.46
CA VAL A 501 -1.31 10.61 -12.41
C VAL A 501 -2.36 9.59 -11.98
N CYS A 502 -3.62 10.03 -11.89
CA CYS A 502 -4.76 9.19 -11.55
C CYS A 502 -5.53 8.81 -12.81
N VAL A 503 -5.93 7.55 -12.94
CA VAL A 503 -6.69 7.02 -14.07
C VAL A 503 -7.93 6.31 -13.55
N GLU A 504 -9.12 6.65 -14.07
CA GLU A 504 -10.36 5.94 -13.74
C GLU A 504 -10.27 4.50 -14.29
N VAL A 505 -10.41 3.51 -13.41
CA VAL A 505 -10.47 2.09 -13.76
C VAL A 505 -11.82 1.50 -13.30
N PRO A 506 -12.32 0.43 -13.93
CA PRO A 506 -13.59 -0.18 -13.54
C PRO A 506 -13.56 -0.71 -12.11
N LEU A 507 -14.70 -0.67 -11.44
CA LEU A 507 -14.86 -1.26 -10.10
C LEU A 507 -14.57 -2.77 -10.07
N SER A 508 -14.72 -3.46 -11.20
CA SER A 508 -14.38 -4.89 -11.37
C SER A 508 -12.91 -5.21 -11.06
N THR A 509 -11.99 -4.23 -11.17
CA THR A 509 -10.57 -4.38 -10.82
C THR A 509 -10.32 -4.36 -9.32
N PHE A 510 -11.32 -3.98 -8.52
CA PHE A 510 -11.23 -3.85 -7.07
C PHE A 510 -12.09 -4.90 -6.36
N ASN A 511 -11.45 -5.81 -5.63
CA ASN A 511 -12.13 -6.87 -4.87
C ASN A 511 -11.36 -7.19 -3.58
N PRO A 512 -11.30 -6.27 -2.63
CA PRO A 512 -10.56 -6.50 -1.38
C PRO A 512 -11.29 -7.51 -0.50
N VAL A 513 -10.56 -8.49 0.00
CA VAL A 513 -11.05 -9.46 0.99
C VAL A 513 -10.72 -8.94 2.39
N LYS A 514 -11.64 -8.22 2.99
CA LYS A 514 -11.51 -7.66 4.36
C LYS A 514 -12.06 -8.59 5.43
N THR A 515 -13.12 -9.33 5.10
CA THR A 515 -13.75 -10.34 5.96
C THR A 515 -13.81 -11.69 5.24
N VAL A 516 -14.02 -12.78 5.97
CA VAL A 516 -14.12 -14.11 5.35
C VAL A 516 -15.31 -14.19 4.38
N ASN A 517 -16.42 -13.50 4.66
CA ASN A 517 -17.58 -13.49 3.79
C ASN A 517 -17.35 -12.75 2.45
N ASP A 518 -16.30 -11.90 2.36
CA ASP A 518 -15.97 -11.25 1.09
C ASP A 518 -15.50 -12.26 0.01
N LEU A 519 -15.01 -13.43 0.42
CA LEU A 519 -14.66 -14.53 -0.49
C LEU A 519 -15.87 -15.06 -1.29
N LEU A 520 -17.08 -14.84 -0.79
CA LEU A 520 -18.33 -15.27 -1.47
C LEU A 520 -18.76 -14.31 -2.60
N LYS A 521 -18.20 -13.09 -2.66
CA LYS A 521 -18.66 -12.06 -3.62
C LYS A 521 -18.40 -12.43 -5.09
N LYS A 522 -17.40 -13.26 -5.35
CA LYS A 522 -16.99 -13.68 -6.69
C LYS A 522 -16.59 -15.17 -6.73
N SER A 523 -17.14 -15.96 -5.80
CA SER A 523 -16.93 -17.42 -5.77
C SER A 523 -17.76 -18.15 -6.84
#